data_fbbd1965f2ead3555814a63830f093a5
#
_entry.id   fbbd1965f2ead3555814a63830f093a5
#
_cell.length_a   1.000
_cell.length_b   1.000
_cell.length_c   1.000
_cell.angle_alpha   90.00
_cell.angle_beta   90.00
_cell.angle_gamma   90.00
#
_symmetry.space_group_name_H-M   'P 1'
#
loop_
_entity.id
_entity.type
_entity.pdbx_description
1 polymer ?
#
loop_
_entity_poly.entity_id
_entity_poly.type
_entity_poly.pdbx_seq_one_letter_code
_entity_poly.pdbx_strand_id
1 'polypeptide(L)'
;MSERLYIFDTTLRDGEQVPGCQLNTIEMIEVANLLESLGVDIIEAGFPISSPGDFNSVLEISKAVSEPTICALTRAVRKDIDVAADALRLARHKRIHTGIGVSPQHIYDKLRSTPEKILETAVDAVKYAKRYVEDVEFYAEDAGRAEPEYLARVVEAAIAAGATVVNIPDTTGYCLPQEYGAKIRYLVEHVANIDRAIISTHCHNDLGMATANTLSAVLNGARQAEVTINGIGERAGNTSLEEVVMTLRCHRELDIDTRINSQLITKASHLVSSLMNMPVQPNKAIVGRNAFAHSSGIHQDGVLKHRQTYEIIDPQDIGLNESVIALTARSGRAALVHRLELLGYDLTPEELNATYDKFLALADRKKEIHDYDLLYLVGDIDRIRKQSIALKFLQVTTGTLVPTATVVLKFGDHERMSIATGNGPVDAAVSAIKKLVNERVTLSEFLMQAVTRGSDDVGRVHVQVECGERTVHGFAAHTDTTRASVEAFLDALRVLNVTERKEKEE
;
A
#
# COMPACT_ATOMS: atom_id res chain seq x y z
N MET A 1 25.29 -18.79 -3.77
CA MET A 1 24.82 -17.39 -3.87
C MET A 1 23.41 -17.47 -4.41
N SER A 2 22.44 -16.85 -3.74
CA SER A 2 21.05 -16.81 -4.20
C SER A 2 20.95 -16.21 -5.60
N GLU A 3 20.03 -16.74 -6.41
CA GLU A 3 19.70 -16.13 -7.69
C GLU A 3 18.96 -14.81 -7.46
N ARG A 4 19.22 -13.81 -8.30
CA ARG A 4 18.60 -12.51 -8.18
C ARG A 4 17.30 -12.44 -8.96
N LEU A 5 16.23 -12.02 -8.29
CA LEU A 5 15.01 -11.53 -8.94
C LEU A 5 15.06 -10.00 -9.03
N TYR A 6 14.98 -9.48 -10.24
CA TYR A 6 14.88 -8.04 -10.48
C TYR A 6 13.44 -7.58 -10.26
N ILE A 7 13.28 -6.48 -9.53
CA ILE A 7 11.98 -5.87 -9.27
C ILE A 7 11.81 -4.66 -10.20
N PHE A 8 10.84 -4.79 -11.08
CA PHE A 8 10.38 -3.74 -11.98
C PHE A 8 9.09 -3.16 -11.40
N ASP A 9 9.12 -1.91 -10.96
CA ASP A 9 7.94 -1.25 -10.40
C ASP A 9 7.23 -0.42 -11.47
N THR A 10 5.95 -0.69 -11.69
CA THR A 10 5.08 0.02 -12.64
C THR A 10 3.98 0.83 -11.94
N THR A 11 4.15 1.17 -10.66
CA THR A 11 3.21 2.00 -9.89
C THR A 11 2.95 3.34 -10.60
N LEU A 12 4.00 3.96 -11.18
CA LEU A 12 3.93 5.25 -11.86
C LEU A 12 3.46 5.16 -13.33
N ARG A 13 3.14 3.96 -13.84
CA ARG A 13 2.57 3.80 -15.18
C ARG A 13 1.25 3.02 -15.12
N ASP A 14 1.27 1.71 -14.84
CA ASP A 14 0.06 0.88 -14.77
C ASP A 14 -0.76 1.20 -13.51
N GLY A 15 -0.09 1.43 -12.41
CA GLY A 15 -0.72 1.85 -11.16
C GLY A 15 -1.51 3.15 -11.29
N GLU A 16 -1.06 4.07 -12.12
CA GLU A 16 -1.73 5.36 -12.39
C GLU A 16 -2.93 5.25 -13.35
N GLN A 17 -3.07 4.13 -14.06
CA GLN A 17 -4.20 3.89 -14.96
C GLN A 17 -5.50 3.55 -14.23
N VAL A 18 -5.48 3.48 -12.91
CA VAL A 18 -6.68 3.33 -12.09
C VAL A 18 -7.50 4.62 -12.12
N PRO A 19 -8.83 4.56 -12.39
CA PRO A 19 -9.67 5.75 -12.37
C PRO A 19 -9.59 6.49 -11.02
N GLY A 20 -9.18 7.77 -11.06
CA GLY A 20 -9.04 8.62 -9.88
C GLY A 20 -7.69 8.58 -9.17
N CYS A 21 -6.72 7.82 -9.68
CA CYS A 21 -5.38 7.69 -9.10
C CYS A 21 -4.30 8.56 -9.78
N GLN A 22 -4.68 9.55 -10.58
CA GLN A 22 -3.73 10.42 -11.27
C GLN A 22 -2.87 11.22 -10.31
N LEU A 23 -1.55 11.17 -10.51
CA LEU A 23 -0.55 11.95 -9.77
C LEU A 23 -0.08 13.15 -10.59
N ASN A 24 0.27 14.23 -9.92
CA ASN A 24 1.02 15.31 -10.55
C ASN A 24 2.53 14.98 -10.57
N THR A 25 3.31 15.74 -11.35
CA THR A 25 4.75 15.47 -11.52
C THR A 25 5.53 15.49 -10.18
N ILE A 26 5.14 16.35 -9.22
CA ILE A 26 5.81 16.44 -7.91
C ILE A 26 5.55 15.17 -7.10
N GLU A 27 4.30 14.71 -7.07
CA GLU A 27 3.90 13.47 -6.40
C GLU A 27 4.57 12.25 -7.06
N MET A 28 4.68 12.21 -8.39
CA MET A 28 5.40 11.15 -9.10
C MET A 28 6.89 11.12 -8.72
N ILE A 29 7.54 12.28 -8.58
CA ILE A 29 8.93 12.36 -8.13
C ILE A 29 9.06 11.87 -6.67
N GLU A 30 8.11 12.20 -5.81
CA GLU A 30 8.11 11.73 -4.41
C GLU A 30 8.02 10.21 -4.35
N VAL A 31 7.12 9.59 -5.12
CA VAL A 31 7.02 8.13 -5.22
C VAL A 31 8.30 7.54 -5.82
N ALA A 32 8.85 8.12 -6.90
CA ALA A 32 10.07 7.63 -7.53
C ALA A 32 11.28 7.63 -6.57
N ASN A 33 11.46 8.68 -5.76
CA ASN A 33 12.51 8.75 -4.74
C ASN A 33 12.31 7.68 -3.64
N LEU A 34 11.07 7.38 -3.29
CA LEU A 34 10.79 6.31 -2.32
C LEU A 34 11.07 4.94 -2.93
N LEU A 35 10.71 4.70 -4.20
CA LEU A 35 11.00 3.47 -4.93
C LEU A 35 12.53 3.24 -5.06
N GLU A 36 13.32 4.30 -5.32
CA GLU A 36 14.79 4.23 -5.28
C GLU A 36 15.28 3.83 -3.89
N SER A 37 14.78 4.49 -2.84
CA SER A 37 15.14 4.17 -1.45
C SER A 37 14.73 2.76 -1.04
N LEU A 38 13.59 2.28 -1.54
CA LEU A 38 13.10 0.92 -1.36
C LEU A 38 14.00 -0.13 -2.04
N GLY A 39 14.77 0.28 -3.06
CA GLY A 39 15.72 -0.57 -3.75
C GLY A 39 15.15 -1.31 -4.95
N VAL A 40 14.13 -0.77 -5.63
CA VAL A 40 13.65 -1.33 -6.90
C VAL A 40 14.75 -1.24 -7.97
N ASP A 41 14.76 -2.18 -8.89
CA ASP A 41 15.77 -2.24 -9.94
C ASP A 41 15.39 -1.39 -11.14
N ILE A 42 14.11 -1.36 -11.48
CA ILE A 42 13.57 -0.60 -12.61
C ILE A 42 12.31 0.15 -12.17
N ILE A 43 12.18 1.41 -12.55
CA ILE A 43 10.98 2.23 -12.39
C ILE A 43 10.39 2.51 -13.76
N GLU A 44 9.20 2.02 -14.06
CA GLU A 44 8.45 2.42 -15.24
C GLU A 44 7.75 3.75 -14.96
N ALA A 45 8.31 4.82 -15.50
CA ALA A 45 7.98 6.18 -15.13
C ALA A 45 6.76 6.76 -15.88
N GLY A 46 6.24 6.05 -16.89
CA GLY A 46 5.06 6.48 -17.62
C GLY A 46 5.05 6.10 -19.12
N PHE A 47 4.10 6.72 -19.87
CA PHE A 47 3.91 6.55 -21.29
C PHE A 47 4.03 7.90 -22.01
N PRO A 48 5.24 8.37 -22.34
CA PRO A 48 5.53 9.75 -22.74
C PRO A 48 4.76 10.29 -23.95
N ILE A 49 4.30 9.42 -24.85
CA ILE A 49 3.52 9.83 -26.04
C ILE A 49 2.06 10.18 -25.70
N SER A 50 1.55 9.76 -24.55
CA SER A 50 0.14 9.93 -24.17
C SER A 50 -0.23 11.40 -23.98
N SER A 51 0.64 12.20 -23.34
CA SER A 51 0.44 13.61 -23.13
C SER A 51 1.75 14.39 -22.91
N PRO A 52 1.75 15.74 -23.09
CA PRO A 52 2.89 16.57 -22.70
C PRO A 52 3.20 16.47 -21.18
N GLY A 53 2.19 16.24 -20.34
CA GLY A 53 2.36 16.03 -18.90
C GLY A 53 3.16 14.77 -18.61
N ASP A 54 2.78 13.63 -19.18
CA ASP A 54 3.48 12.36 -19.04
C ASP A 54 4.91 12.44 -19.56
N PHE A 55 5.12 13.08 -20.71
CA PHE A 55 6.47 13.34 -21.20
C PHE A 55 7.32 14.09 -20.17
N ASN A 56 6.77 15.18 -19.61
CA ASN A 56 7.48 15.99 -18.63
C ASN A 56 7.74 15.20 -17.33
N SER A 57 6.78 14.41 -16.87
CA SER A 57 6.94 13.58 -15.66
C SER A 57 8.07 12.57 -15.82
N VAL A 58 8.12 11.84 -16.95
CA VAL A 58 9.22 10.90 -17.23
C VAL A 58 10.57 11.62 -17.29
N LEU A 59 10.62 12.81 -17.90
CA LEU A 59 11.84 13.63 -17.97
C LEU A 59 12.31 14.09 -16.58
N GLU A 60 11.39 14.56 -15.73
CA GLU A 60 11.74 15.03 -14.38
C GLU A 60 12.12 13.88 -13.45
N ILE A 61 11.45 12.72 -13.52
CA ILE A 61 11.85 11.50 -12.81
C ILE A 61 13.25 11.08 -13.24
N SER A 62 13.55 11.13 -14.55
CA SER A 62 14.88 10.81 -15.10
C SER A 62 16.02 11.70 -14.56
N LYS A 63 15.69 12.89 -14.03
CA LYS A 63 16.65 13.77 -13.35
C LYS A 63 16.74 13.48 -11.85
N ALA A 64 15.63 13.10 -11.24
CA ALA A 64 15.47 13.02 -9.80
C ALA A 64 16.12 11.79 -9.19
N VAL A 65 16.09 10.65 -9.90
CA VAL A 65 16.62 9.36 -9.41
C VAL A 65 17.78 8.88 -10.27
N SER A 66 18.71 8.14 -9.68
CA SER A 66 19.96 7.79 -10.34
C SER A 66 20.35 6.30 -10.29
N GLU A 67 19.90 5.58 -9.28
CA GLU A 67 20.28 4.17 -9.06
C GLU A 67 19.43 3.19 -9.88
N PRO A 68 18.07 3.30 -9.91
CA PRO A 68 17.26 2.41 -10.72
C PRO A 68 17.36 2.74 -12.21
N THR A 69 17.07 1.75 -13.05
CA THR A 69 16.85 1.97 -14.48
C THR A 69 15.49 2.66 -14.67
N ILE A 70 15.47 3.81 -15.33
CA ILE A 70 14.21 4.47 -15.68
C ILE A 70 13.71 3.91 -17.00
N CYS A 71 12.48 3.43 -16.98
CA CYS A 71 11.83 2.79 -18.10
C CYS A 71 10.65 3.63 -18.60
N ALA A 72 10.42 3.63 -19.90
CA ALA A 72 9.25 4.25 -20.52
C ALA A 72 8.54 3.28 -21.46
N LEU A 73 7.21 3.18 -21.30
CA LEU A 73 6.36 2.36 -22.15
C LEU A 73 6.25 2.98 -23.56
N THR A 74 6.24 2.12 -24.58
CA THR A 74 5.94 2.48 -25.97
C THR A 74 5.15 1.37 -26.64
N ARG A 75 4.28 1.72 -27.57
CA ARG A 75 3.80 0.73 -28.54
C ARG A 75 4.91 0.45 -29.55
N ALA A 76 4.79 -0.64 -30.32
CA ALA A 76 5.68 -0.94 -31.45
C ALA A 76 5.50 0.05 -32.63
N VAL A 77 5.63 1.35 -32.32
CA VAL A 77 5.46 2.49 -33.23
C VAL A 77 6.66 3.41 -33.10
N ARG A 78 7.33 3.70 -34.23
CA ARG A 78 8.57 4.51 -34.21
C ARG A 78 8.41 5.84 -33.50
N LYS A 79 7.30 6.57 -33.72
CA LYS A 79 7.04 7.86 -33.06
C LYS A 79 6.99 7.73 -31.53
N ASP A 80 6.38 6.66 -31.00
CA ASP A 80 6.33 6.41 -29.56
C ASP A 80 7.74 6.21 -29.00
N ILE A 81 8.56 5.43 -29.71
CA ILE A 81 9.95 5.14 -29.36
C ILE A 81 10.81 6.41 -29.39
N ASP A 82 10.64 7.29 -30.42
CA ASP A 82 11.34 8.56 -30.50
C ASP A 82 11.04 9.47 -29.29
N VAL A 83 9.75 9.59 -28.92
CA VAL A 83 9.31 10.41 -27.80
C VAL A 83 9.81 9.84 -26.47
N ALA A 84 9.78 8.53 -26.29
CA ALA A 84 10.31 7.88 -25.10
C ALA A 84 11.83 8.08 -24.96
N ALA A 85 12.57 7.92 -26.07
CA ALA A 85 14.02 8.15 -26.07
C ALA A 85 14.38 9.60 -25.67
N ASP A 86 13.59 10.59 -26.13
CA ASP A 86 13.81 11.99 -25.75
C ASP A 86 13.43 12.24 -24.27
N ALA A 87 12.34 11.68 -23.77
CA ALA A 87 11.95 11.79 -22.36
C ALA A 87 13.00 11.17 -21.42
N LEU A 88 13.63 10.07 -21.83
CA LEU A 88 14.64 9.35 -21.08
C LEU A 88 16.08 9.91 -21.22
N ARG A 89 16.27 10.99 -22.00
CA ARG A 89 17.63 11.47 -22.35
C ARG A 89 18.51 11.81 -21.16
N LEU A 90 17.91 12.17 -20.03
CA LEU A 90 18.62 12.55 -18.80
C LEU A 90 18.77 11.41 -17.81
N ALA A 91 18.13 10.27 -18.02
CA ALA A 91 18.28 9.10 -17.17
C ALA A 91 19.70 8.54 -17.27
N ARG A 92 20.30 8.22 -16.11
CA ARG A 92 21.62 7.58 -16.02
C ARG A 92 21.58 6.16 -16.58
N HIS A 93 20.58 5.39 -16.16
CA HIS A 93 20.26 4.07 -16.67
C HIS A 93 18.86 4.14 -17.29
N LYS A 94 18.72 3.71 -18.52
CA LYS A 94 17.48 3.90 -19.26
C LYS A 94 17.10 2.67 -20.08
N ARG A 95 15.81 2.39 -20.09
CA ARG A 95 15.21 1.28 -20.83
C ARG A 95 14.02 1.78 -21.64
N ILE A 96 13.87 1.29 -22.85
CA ILE A 96 12.64 1.44 -23.64
C ILE A 96 11.88 0.11 -23.55
N HIS A 97 10.63 0.17 -23.10
CA HIS A 97 9.70 -0.94 -23.02
C HIS A 97 8.73 -0.86 -24.19
N THR A 98 8.92 -1.71 -25.20
CA THR A 98 8.13 -1.70 -26.45
C THR A 98 7.53 -3.06 -26.73
N GLY A 99 6.35 -3.12 -27.35
CA GLY A 99 5.72 -4.40 -27.62
C GLY A 99 4.44 -4.30 -28.42
N ILE A 100 3.86 -5.48 -28.67
CA ILE A 100 2.68 -5.68 -29.50
C ILE A 100 1.91 -6.92 -29.04
N GLY A 101 0.58 -6.92 -29.28
CA GLY A 101 -0.29 -8.04 -28.93
C GLY A 101 -0.02 -9.31 -29.75
N VAL A 102 0.09 -10.45 -29.05
CA VAL A 102 0.49 -11.74 -29.65
C VAL A 102 -0.58 -12.84 -29.53
N SER A 103 -1.65 -12.62 -28.77
CA SER A 103 -2.77 -13.57 -28.72
C SER A 103 -3.62 -13.53 -29.98
N PRO A 104 -4.36 -14.60 -30.31
CA PRO A 104 -5.32 -14.59 -31.42
C PRO A 104 -6.30 -13.41 -31.34
N GLN A 105 -6.83 -13.08 -30.15
CA GLN A 105 -7.72 -11.97 -29.94
C GLN A 105 -7.08 -10.62 -30.29
N HIS A 106 -5.81 -10.45 -29.91
CA HIS A 106 -5.08 -9.23 -30.22
C HIS A 106 -4.69 -9.15 -31.70
N ILE A 107 -4.23 -10.24 -32.28
CA ILE A 107 -3.81 -10.28 -33.69
C ILE A 107 -5.00 -10.01 -34.63
N TYR A 108 -6.09 -10.77 -34.46
CA TYR A 108 -7.17 -10.76 -35.45
C TYR A 108 -8.23 -9.69 -35.15
N ASP A 109 -8.62 -9.50 -33.88
CA ASP A 109 -9.72 -8.61 -33.52
C ASP A 109 -9.25 -7.17 -33.24
N LYS A 110 -8.19 -6.99 -32.43
CA LYS A 110 -7.64 -5.68 -32.04
C LYS A 110 -6.80 -5.06 -33.16
N LEU A 111 -5.83 -5.79 -33.69
CA LEU A 111 -4.84 -5.28 -34.63
C LEU A 111 -5.21 -5.56 -36.10
N ARG A 112 -6.19 -6.44 -36.35
CA ARG A 112 -6.66 -6.84 -37.68
C ARG A 112 -5.48 -7.20 -38.60
N SER A 113 -4.60 -8.07 -38.13
CA SER A 113 -3.31 -8.37 -38.73
C SER A 113 -3.13 -9.88 -38.89
N THR A 114 -1.91 -10.33 -39.20
CA THR A 114 -1.50 -11.73 -39.28
C THR A 114 -0.33 -11.99 -38.35
N PRO A 115 -0.13 -13.22 -37.87
CA PRO A 115 1.00 -13.59 -37.03
C PRO A 115 2.37 -13.17 -37.59
N GLU A 116 2.57 -13.35 -38.91
CA GLU A 116 3.83 -12.99 -39.58
C GLU A 116 4.08 -11.49 -39.53
N LYS A 117 3.05 -10.67 -39.77
CA LYS A 117 3.17 -9.20 -39.73
C LYS A 117 3.40 -8.69 -38.31
N ILE A 118 2.79 -9.34 -37.32
CA ILE A 118 3.05 -9.01 -35.90
C ILE A 118 4.50 -9.29 -35.54
N LEU A 119 5.03 -10.45 -35.96
CA LEU A 119 6.43 -10.81 -35.73
C LEU A 119 7.38 -9.82 -36.38
N GLU A 120 7.12 -9.43 -37.65
CA GLU A 120 7.91 -8.41 -38.36
C GLU A 120 7.89 -7.08 -37.63
N THR A 121 6.71 -6.65 -37.15
CA THR A 121 6.54 -5.40 -36.39
C THR A 121 7.30 -5.44 -35.07
N ALA A 122 7.26 -6.55 -34.35
CA ALA A 122 8.01 -6.76 -33.11
C ALA A 122 9.53 -6.60 -33.34
N VAL A 123 10.05 -7.27 -34.36
CA VAL A 123 11.47 -7.20 -34.74
C VAL A 123 11.89 -5.78 -35.15
N ASP A 124 11.07 -5.05 -35.95
CA ASP A 124 11.37 -3.69 -36.36
C ASP A 124 11.39 -2.74 -35.15
N ALA A 125 10.40 -2.85 -34.23
CA ALA A 125 10.32 -2.01 -33.04
C ALA A 125 11.55 -2.20 -32.13
N VAL A 126 11.95 -3.43 -31.83
CA VAL A 126 13.14 -3.71 -31.03
C VAL A 126 14.39 -3.15 -31.69
N LYS A 127 14.62 -3.44 -32.97
CA LYS A 127 15.75 -2.90 -33.73
C LYS A 127 15.76 -1.38 -33.75
N TYR A 128 14.59 -0.75 -33.80
CA TYR A 128 14.49 0.70 -33.81
C TYR A 128 14.80 1.28 -32.43
N ALA A 129 14.29 0.70 -31.37
CA ALA A 129 14.57 1.12 -29.97
C ALA A 129 16.07 0.97 -29.63
N LYS A 130 16.73 -0.09 -30.13
CA LYS A 130 18.19 -0.30 -29.98
C LYS A 130 19.07 0.82 -30.56
N ARG A 131 18.53 1.71 -31.38
CA ARG A 131 19.26 2.88 -31.87
C ARG A 131 19.46 3.96 -30.79
N TYR A 132 18.60 3.95 -29.76
CA TYR A 132 18.56 4.96 -28.70
C TYR A 132 19.10 4.46 -27.38
N VAL A 133 18.86 3.17 -27.06
CA VAL A 133 19.25 2.58 -25.77
C VAL A 133 19.84 1.17 -25.99
N GLU A 134 20.72 0.77 -25.08
CA GLU A 134 21.26 -0.59 -25.09
C GLU A 134 20.31 -1.58 -24.43
N ASP A 135 19.51 -1.13 -23.47
CA ASP A 135 18.57 -1.95 -22.71
C ASP A 135 17.16 -1.77 -23.29
N VAL A 136 16.65 -2.81 -23.95
CA VAL A 136 15.31 -2.83 -24.56
C VAL A 136 14.53 -4.00 -24.00
N GLU A 137 13.39 -3.70 -23.39
CA GLU A 137 12.40 -4.69 -22.97
C GLU A 137 11.32 -4.83 -24.04
N PHE A 138 11.05 -6.06 -24.43
CA PHE A 138 9.95 -6.36 -25.35
C PHE A 138 8.82 -7.06 -24.62
N TYR A 139 7.61 -6.47 -24.59
CA TYR A 139 6.43 -7.12 -24.07
C TYR A 139 5.60 -7.79 -25.16
N ALA A 140 5.30 -9.08 -24.97
CA ALA A 140 4.39 -9.85 -25.80
C ALA A 140 2.96 -9.71 -25.24
N GLU A 141 2.26 -8.60 -25.55
CA GLU A 141 0.96 -8.27 -24.93
C GLU A 141 -0.04 -9.42 -25.11
N ASP A 142 -0.71 -9.79 -24.01
CA ASP A 142 -1.66 -10.89 -23.93
C ASP A 142 -1.05 -12.27 -24.18
N ALA A 143 0.22 -12.44 -23.79
CA ALA A 143 0.94 -13.71 -23.87
C ALA A 143 0.25 -14.83 -23.07
N GLY A 144 -0.47 -14.49 -22.01
CA GLY A 144 -1.27 -15.43 -21.22
C GLY A 144 -2.20 -16.28 -22.08
N ARG A 145 -2.80 -15.69 -23.14
CA ARG A 145 -3.72 -16.36 -24.08
C ARG A 145 -3.11 -16.71 -25.43
N ALA A 146 -1.81 -16.47 -25.62
CA ALA A 146 -1.11 -16.83 -26.86
C ALA A 146 -0.75 -18.31 -26.91
N GLU A 147 -0.71 -18.87 -28.13
CA GLU A 147 -0.25 -20.23 -28.38
C GLU A 147 1.27 -20.33 -28.09
N PRO A 148 1.73 -21.32 -27.28
CA PRO A 148 3.12 -21.40 -26.82
C PRO A 148 4.15 -21.40 -27.95
N GLU A 149 3.89 -22.13 -29.06
CA GLU A 149 4.80 -22.23 -30.19
C GLU A 149 4.97 -20.89 -30.93
N TYR A 150 3.87 -20.14 -31.09
CA TYR A 150 3.93 -18.84 -31.71
C TYR A 150 4.60 -17.81 -30.76
N LEU A 151 4.29 -17.85 -29.49
CA LEU A 151 4.94 -17.01 -28.49
C LEU A 151 6.45 -17.23 -28.45
N ALA A 152 6.92 -18.51 -28.49
CA ALA A 152 8.33 -18.85 -28.53
C ALA A 152 9.02 -18.24 -29.76
N ARG A 153 8.39 -18.34 -30.96
CA ARG A 153 8.92 -17.72 -32.19
C ARG A 153 9.06 -16.19 -32.06
N VAL A 154 8.08 -15.53 -31.49
CA VAL A 154 8.11 -14.07 -31.31
C VAL A 154 9.20 -13.66 -30.31
N VAL A 155 9.31 -14.37 -29.19
CA VAL A 155 10.33 -14.14 -28.15
C VAL A 155 11.74 -14.34 -28.74
N GLU A 156 11.96 -15.45 -29.44
CA GLU A 156 13.25 -15.74 -30.10
C GLU A 156 13.65 -14.66 -31.10
N ALA A 157 12.69 -14.18 -31.92
CA ALA A 157 12.93 -13.14 -32.90
C ALA A 157 13.20 -11.76 -32.24
N ALA A 158 12.50 -11.44 -31.14
CA ALA A 158 12.73 -10.21 -30.36
C ALA A 158 14.13 -10.20 -29.72
N ILE A 159 14.57 -11.31 -29.13
CA ILE A 159 15.94 -11.48 -28.59
C ILE A 159 16.97 -11.36 -29.70
N ALA A 160 16.76 -12.02 -30.85
CA ALA A 160 17.64 -11.91 -32.00
C ALA A 160 17.71 -10.48 -32.56
N ALA A 161 16.64 -9.67 -32.41
CA ALA A 161 16.60 -8.26 -32.78
C ALA A 161 17.34 -7.36 -31.78
N GLY A 162 17.66 -7.84 -30.57
CA GLY A 162 18.44 -7.18 -29.55
C GLY A 162 17.70 -6.87 -28.24
N ALA A 163 16.51 -7.43 -28.00
CA ALA A 163 15.86 -7.33 -26.71
C ALA A 163 16.74 -7.96 -25.62
N THR A 164 16.91 -7.24 -24.52
CA THR A 164 17.66 -7.67 -23.33
C THR A 164 16.75 -8.28 -22.27
N VAL A 165 15.46 -7.93 -22.34
CA VAL A 165 14.41 -8.49 -21.50
C VAL A 165 13.20 -8.80 -22.37
N VAL A 166 12.53 -9.90 -22.07
CA VAL A 166 11.27 -10.32 -22.72
C VAL A 166 10.20 -10.49 -21.67
N ASN A 167 9.20 -9.62 -21.71
CA ASN A 167 8.08 -9.62 -20.78
C ASN A 167 6.92 -10.47 -21.35
N ILE A 168 6.38 -11.33 -20.51
CA ILE A 168 5.33 -12.29 -20.84
C ILE A 168 4.06 -11.96 -20.03
N PRO A 169 3.23 -10.98 -20.48
CA PRO A 169 2.10 -10.53 -19.67
C PRO A 169 0.91 -11.51 -19.67
N ASP A 170 0.36 -11.76 -18.49
CA ASP A 170 -1.03 -12.20 -18.31
C ASP A 170 -1.93 -10.96 -18.25
N THR A 171 -2.10 -10.32 -19.39
CA THR A 171 -2.73 -9.00 -19.56
C THR A 171 -4.18 -8.94 -19.05
N THR A 172 -4.88 -10.08 -19.10
CA THR A 172 -6.30 -10.16 -18.68
C THR A 172 -6.49 -10.83 -17.35
N GLY A 173 -5.40 -11.20 -16.64
CA GLY A 173 -5.47 -11.91 -15.36
C GLY A 173 -6.20 -13.25 -15.48
N TYR A 174 -6.05 -13.93 -16.61
CA TYR A 174 -6.82 -15.13 -16.98
C TYR A 174 -6.16 -16.43 -16.56
N CYS A 175 -4.83 -16.46 -16.52
CA CYS A 175 -4.06 -17.68 -16.31
C CYS A 175 -4.22 -18.24 -14.91
N LEU A 176 -4.20 -19.58 -14.81
CA LEU A 176 -3.95 -20.26 -13.54
C LEU A 176 -2.41 -20.37 -13.31
N PRO A 177 -1.95 -20.44 -12.05
CA PRO A 177 -0.52 -20.45 -11.73
C PRO A 177 0.25 -21.58 -12.44
N GLN A 178 -0.32 -22.79 -12.51
CA GLN A 178 0.31 -23.92 -13.18
C GLN A 178 0.41 -23.71 -14.70
N GLU A 179 -0.60 -23.13 -15.32
CA GLU A 179 -0.63 -22.84 -16.75
C GLU A 179 0.39 -21.78 -17.11
N TYR A 180 0.43 -20.70 -16.32
CA TYR A 180 1.37 -19.61 -16.53
C TYR A 180 2.82 -20.05 -16.31
N GLY A 181 3.09 -20.77 -15.22
CA GLY A 181 4.41 -21.34 -14.96
C GLY A 181 4.85 -22.32 -16.05
N ALA A 182 3.95 -23.18 -16.54
CA ALA A 182 4.24 -24.09 -17.64
C ALA A 182 4.57 -23.35 -18.94
N LYS A 183 3.93 -22.22 -19.21
CA LYS A 183 4.23 -21.36 -20.37
C LYS A 183 5.64 -20.76 -20.27
N ILE A 184 6.04 -20.26 -19.10
CA ILE A 184 7.40 -19.76 -18.87
C ILE A 184 8.43 -20.89 -19.06
N ARG A 185 8.18 -22.05 -18.48
CA ARG A 185 9.05 -23.23 -18.67
C ARG A 185 9.18 -23.61 -20.13
N TYR A 186 8.06 -23.59 -20.87
CA TYR A 186 8.08 -23.87 -22.31
C TYR A 186 9.02 -22.92 -23.06
N LEU A 187 9.00 -21.62 -22.75
CA LEU A 187 9.92 -20.65 -23.36
C LEU A 187 11.37 -20.95 -23.03
N VAL A 188 11.68 -21.27 -21.75
CA VAL A 188 13.02 -21.64 -21.31
C VAL A 188 13.55 -22.85 -22.08
N GLU A 189 12.69 -23.83 -22.34
CA GLU A 189 13.07 -25.09 -23.00
C GLU A 189 13.13 -25.01 -24.53
N HIS A 190 12.36 -24.12 -25.18
CA HIS A 190 12.17 -24.12 -26.64
C HIS A 190 12.69 -22.86 -27.35
N VAL A 191 13.03 -21.79 -26.65
CA VAL A 191 13.61 -20.58 -27.26
C VAL A 191 15.14 -20.72 -27.30
N ALA A 192 15.71 -20.88 -28.47
CA ALA A 192 17.12 -21.26 -28.64
C ALA A 192 18.13 -20.22 -28.10
N ASN A 193 17.75 -18.95 -27.99
CA ASN A 193 18.59 -17.85 -27.55
C ASN A 193 18.11 -17.22 -26.21
N ILE A 194 17.34 -17.95 -25.41
CA ILE A 194 16.71 -17.45 -24.19
C ILE A 194 17.72 -16.98 -23.13
N ASP A 195 18.90 -17.61 -23.13
CA ASP A 195 20.02 -17.28 -22.26
C ASP A 195 20.60 -15.87 -22.48
N ARG A 196 20.22 -15.20 -23.57
CA ARG A 196 20.66 -13.86 -23.92
C ARG A 196 19.74 -12.75 -23.43
N ALA A 197 18.62 -13.09 -22.81
CA ALA A 197 17.66 -12.15 -22.27
C ALA A 197 17.09 -12.63 -20.93
N ILE A 198 16.62 -11.68 -20.13
CA ILE A 198 15.88 -11.97 -18.91
C ILE A 198 14.40 -12.17 -19.26
N ILE A 199 13.77 -13.22 -18.73
CA ILE A 199 12.31 -13.37 -18.80
C ILE A 199 11.70 -12.54 -17.68
N SER A 200 10.82 -11.61 -18.05
CA SER A 200 10.01 -10.79 -17.16
C SER A 200 8.57 -11.32 -17.10
N THR A 201 7.91 -11.13 -15.99
CA THR A 201 6.51 -11.49 -15.77
C THR A 201 5.71 -10.26 -15.36
N HIS A 202 4.53 -10.08 -15.96
CA HIS A 202 3.57 -9.03 -15.63
C HIS A 202 2.18 -9.67 -15.54
N CYS A 203 1.56 -9.64 -14.37
CA CYS A 203 0.29 -10.32 -14.17
C CYS A 203 -0.76 -9.39 -13.59
N HIS A 204 -1.93 -9.32 -14.26
CA HIS A 204 -3.12 -8.67 -13.72
C HIS A 204 -3.91 -9.59 -12.78
N ASN A 205 -4.73 -8.97 -11.93
CA ASN A 205 -5.33 -9.63 -10.77
C ASN A 205 -6.85 -9.89 -10.92
N ASP A 206 -7.35 -9.97 -12.15
CA ASP A 206 -8.79 -10.09 -12.42
C ASP A 206 -9.44 -11.32 -11.77
N LEU A 207 -8.70 -12.43 -11.67
CA LEU A 207 -9.13 -13.64 -10.96
C LEU A 207 -8.49 -13.80 -9.58
N GLY A 208 -7.77 -12.80 -9.07
CA GLY A 208 -7.09 -12.86 -7.77
C GLY A 208 -5.83 -13.73 -7.77
N MET A 209 -5.19 -13.95 -8.95
CA MET A 209 -4.06 -14.86 -9.10
C MET A 209 -2.74 -14.17 -9.46
N ALA A 210 -2.69 -12.85 -9.54
CA ALA A 210 -1.51 -12.13 -10.04
C ALA A 210 -0.22 -12.51 -9.31
N THR A 211 -0.18 -12.42 -7.98
CA THR A 211 1.00 -12.78 -7.19
C THR A 211 1.35 -14.27 -7.33
N ALA A 212 0.35 -15.15 -7.34
CA ALA A 212 0.56 -16.58 -7.50
C ALA A 212 1.10 -16.94 -8.91
N ASN A 213 0.62 -16.25 -9.95
CA ASN A 213 1.12 -16.41 -11.32
C ASN A 213 2.57 -15.93 -11.42
N THR A 214 2.88 -14.76 -10.89
CA THR A 214 4.24 -14.21 -10.85
C THR A 214 5.22 -15.15 -10.13
N LEU A 215 4.86 -15.65 -8.96
CA LEU A 215 5.70 -16.60 -8.22
C LEU A 215 5.86 -17.92 -8.99
N SER A 216 4.79 -18.42 -9.62
CA SER A 216 4.87 -19.59 -10.47
C SER A 216 5.83 -19.40 -11.67
N ALA A 217 5.81 -18.22 -12.29
CA ALA A 217 6.74 -17.87 -13.36
C ALA A 217 8.19 -17.81 -12.86
N VAL A 218 8.44 -17.18 -11.70
CA VAL A 218 9.76 -17.10 -11.08
C VAL A 218 10.32 -18.50 -10.79
N LEU A 219 9.52 -19.41 -10.27
CA LEU A 219 9.89 -20.80 -10.04
C LEU A 219 10.13 -21.60 -11.34
N ASN A 220 9.69 -21.10 -12.48
CA ASN A 220 9.88 -21.73 -13.78
C ASN A 220 10.86 -20.98 -14.70
N GLY A 221 11.65 -20.03 -14.17
CA GLY A 221 12.77 -19.42 -14.88
C GLY A 221 12.67 -17.92 -15.17
N ALA A 222 11.58 -17.24 -14.82
CA ALA A 222 11.53 -15.78 -14.85
C ALA A 222 12.48 -15.18 -13.79
N ARG A 223 13.16 -14.09 -14.14
CA ARG A 223 14.11 -13.40 -13.25
C ARG A 223 13.87 -11.89 -13.14
N GLN A 224 12.78 -11.40 -13.72
CA GLN A 224 12.23 -10.08 -13.47
C GLN A 224 10.74 -10.21 -13.16
N ALA A 225 10.26 -9.48 -12.15
CA ALA A 225 8.85 -9.38 -11.81
C ALA A 225 8.39 -7.91 -11.92
N GLU A 226 7.40 -7.66 -12.76
CA GLU A 226 6.71 -6.39 -12.81
C GLU A 226 5.62 -6.37 -11.75
N VAL A 227 5.69 -5.37 -10.90
CA VAL A 227 4.86 -5.25 -9.70
C VAL A 227 4.41 -3.82 -9.50
N THR A 228 3.45 -3.62 -8.61
CA THR A 228 3.08 -2.30 -8.11
C THR A 228 3.00 -2.32 -6.59
N ILE A 229 3.21 -1.17 -5.98
CA ILE A 229 2.91 -0.98 -4.56
C ILE A 229 1.41 -1.22 -4.33
N ASN A 230 1.05 -1.98 -3.32
CA ASN A 230 -0.32 -2.37 -2.97
C ASN A 230 -1.06 -3.20 -4.04
N GLY A 231 -0.38 -3.61 -5.11
CA GLY A 231 -1.00 -4.31 -6.24
C GLY A 231 -1.98 -3.44 -7.03
N ILE A 232 -1.85 -2.12 -6.99
CA ILE A 232 -2.70 -1.22 -7.77
C ILE A 232 -2.47 -1.39 -9.27
N GLY A 233 -3.45 -1.04 -10.10
CA GLY A 233 -3.34 -1.12 -11.56
C GLY A 233 -4.68 -1.25 -12.25
N GLU A 234 -4.63 -1.36 -13.56
CA GLU A 234 -5.81 -1.46 -14.41
C GLU A 234 -6.80 -2.54 -13.91
N ARG A 235 -8.10 -2.23 -13.89
CA ARG A 235 -9.21 -3.10 -13.46
C ARG A 235 -9.07 -3.59 -12.00
N ALA A 236 -8.62 -4.84 -11.77
CA ALA A 236 -8.45 -5.44 -10.45
C ALA A 236 -7.03 -5.31 -9.88
N GLY A 237 -6.14 -4.64 -10.62
CA GLY A 237 -4.77 -4.39 -10.21
C GLY A 237 -3.75 -5.37 -10.76
N ASN A 238 -2.55 -5.27 -10.25
CA ASN A 238 -1.36 -6.02 -10.63
C ASN A 238 -0.86 -6.94 -9.51
N THR A 239 0.23 -7.62 -9.77
CA THR A 239 1.03 -8.29 -8.74
C THR A 239 1.51 -7.26 -7.71
N SER A 240 1.32 -7.55 -6.42
CA SER A 240 1.79 -6.71 -5.33
C SER A 240 3.27 -6.89 -5.06
N LEU A 241 4.05 -5.80 -5.01
CA LEU A 241 5.47 -5.81 -4.66
C LEU A 241 5.70 -6.48 -3.30
N GLU A 242 4.97 -6.04 -2.28
CA GLU A 242 5.09 -6.52 -0.91
C GLU A 242 4.82 -8.02 -0.78
N GLU A 243 3.87 -8.54 -1.54
CA GLU A 243 3.52 -9.97 -1.49
C GLU A 243 4.61 -10.85 -2.11
N VAL A 244 5.19 -10.43 -3.26
CA VAL A 244 6.30 -11.15 -3.90
C VAL A 244 7.53 -11.15 -3.00
N VAL A 245 7.93 -9.98 -2.53
CA VAL A 245 9.16 -9.81 -1.73
C VAL A 245 9.07 -10.58 -0.42
N MET A 246 7.95 -10.47 0.30
CA MET A 246 7.81 -11.14 1.58
C MET A 246 7.62 -12.64 1.43
N THR A 247 7.02 -13.13 0.34
CA THR A 247 6.97 -14.56 0.05
C THR A 247 8.38 -15.13 -0.12
N LEU A 248 9.25 -14.50 -0.91
CA LEU A 248 10.64 -14.95 -1.08
C LEU A 248 11.43 -14.89 0.23
N ARG A 249 11.19 -13.89 1.06
CA ARG A 249 11.83 -13.80 2.39
C ARG A 249 11.38 -14.90 3.36
N CYS A 250 10.13 -15.30 3.30
CA CYS A 250 9.60 -16.41 4.11
C CYS A 250 10.08 -17.77 3.61
N HIS A 251 10.35 -17.91 2.31
CA HIS A 251 10.74 -19.14 1.63
C HIS A 251 12.20 -19.11 1.15
N ARG A 252 13.12 -18.97 2.10
CA ARG A 252 14.57 -18.88 1.80
C ARG A 252 15.13 -20.14 1.13
N GLU A 253 14.45 -21.26 1.26
CA GLU A 253 14.79 -22.52 0.57
C GLU A 253 14.70 -22.42 -0.95
N LEU A 254 14.01 -21.41 -1.48
CA LEU A 254 13.94 -21.15 -2.93
C LEU A 254 15.26 -20.61 -3.51
N ASP A 255 16.17 -20.13 -2.66
CA ASP A 255 17.46 -19.52 -3.01
C ASP A 255 17.36 -18.40 -4.05
N ILE A 256 16.27 -17.63 -4.01
CA ILE A 256 15.98 -16.45 -4.84
C ILE A 256 15.79 -15.25 -3.92
N ASP A 257 16.44 -14.13 -4.24
CA ASP A 257 16.39 -12.92 -3.41
C ASP A 257 16.26 -11.64 -4.24
N THR A 258 15.85 -10.56 -3.60
CA THR A 258 15.70 -9.21 -4.19
C THR A 258 16.58 -8.20 -3.47
N ARG A 259 16.74 -7.01 -4.04
CA ARG A 259 17.45 -5.88 -3.36
C ARG A 259 16.51 -5.04 -2.48
N ILE A 260 15.24 -5.40 -2.39
CA ILE A 260 14.24 -4.59 -1.70
C ILE A 260 14.56 -4.48 -0.20
N ASN A 261 14.64 -3.24 0.27
CA ASN A 261 14.64 -2.94 1.70
C ASN A 261 13.21 -3.06 2.25
N SER A 262 12.85 -4.24 2.72
CA SER A 262 11.49 -4.53 3.16
C SER A 262 11.01 -3.66 4.32
N GLN A 263 11.92 -3.09 5.15
CA GLN A 263 11.54 -2.18 6.24
C GLN A 263 10.90 -0.87 5.74
N LEU A 264 10.97 -0.58 4.43
CA LEU A 264 10.29 0.56 3.83
C LEU A 264 8.94 0.22 3.20
N ILE A 265 8.53 -1.05 3.20
CA ILE A 265 7.29 -1.52 2.55
C ILE A 265 6.06 -0.79 3.10
N THR A 266 5.89 -0.73 4.42
CA THR A 266 4.74 -0.05 5.03
C THR A 266 4.71 1.43 4.68
N LYS A 267 5.87 2.10 4.71
CA LYS A 267 5.99 3.51 4.31
C LYS A 267 5.60 3.71 2.85
N ALA A 268 6.05 2.84 1.95
CA ALA A 268 5.71 2.90 0.52
C ALA A 268 4.21 2.68 0.30
N SER A 269 3.63 1.68 0.97
CA SER A 269 2.20 1.40 0.92
C SER A 269 1.36 2.61 1.35
N HIS A 270 1.71 3.26 2.46
CA HIS A 270 0.98 4.42 2.97
C HIS A 270 1.13 5.64 2.05
N LEU A 271 2.34 5.93 1.54
CA LEU A 271 2.55 7.07 0.64
C LEU A 271 1.71 6.91 -0.63
N VAL A 272 1.80 5.77 -1.31
CA VAL A 272 1.06 5.52 -2.55
C VAL A 272 -0.45 5.55 -2.31
N SER A 273 -0.93 4.90 -1.23
CA SER A 273 -2.34 4.91 -0.84
C SER A 273 -2.87 6.32 -0.60
N SER A 274 -2.07 7.18 0.06
CA SER A 274 -2.44 8.57 0.38
C SER A 274 -2.46 9.44 -0.87
N LEU A 275 -1.39 9.43 -1.68
CA LEU A 275 -1.28 10.27 -2.87
C LEU A 275 -2.29 9.89 -3.95
N MET A 276 -2.53 8.61 -4.16
CA MET A 276 -3.50 8.10 -5.14
C MET A 276 -4.94 8.05 -4.62
N ASN A 277 -5.17 8.45 -3.36
CA ASN A 277 -6.49 8.38 -2.71
C ASN A 277 -7.15 7.00 -2.84
N MET A 278 -6.35 5.94 -2.76
CA MET A 278 -6.78 4.55 -2.86
C MET A 278 -6.45 3.79 -1.57
N PRO A 279 -7.39 3.77 -0.59
CA PRO A 279 -7.15 3.16 0.71
C PRO A 279 -6.86 1.68 0.61
N VAL A 280 -5.84 1.23 1.36
CA VAL A 280 -5.51 -0.20 1.47
C VAL A 280 -6.63 -0.92 2.21
N GLN A 281 -7.08 -2.05 1.67
CA GLN A 281 -8.07 -2.88 2.35
C GLN A 281 -7.54 -3.35 3.71
N PRO A 282 -8.35 -3.28 4.79
CA PRO A 282 -7.88 -3.67 6.13
C PRO A 282 -7.29 -5.08 6.23
N ASN A 283 -7.77 -5.98 5.41
CA ASN A 283 -7.34 -7.40 5.36
C ASN A 283 -6.36 -7.69 4.21
N LYS A 284 -5.80 -6.66 3.54
CA LYS A 284 -4.79 -6.91 2.51
C LYS A 284 -3.58 -7.60 3.14
N ALA A 285 -3.04 -8.58 2.42
CA ALA A 285 -1.84 -9.28 2.85
C ALA A 285 -0.69 -8.28 3.07
N ILE A 286 0.15 -8.53 4.04
CA ILE A 286 1.36 -7.80 4.42
C ILE A 286 1.09 -6.38 4.98
N VAL A 287 0.40 -5.50 4.24
CA VAL A 287 0.29 -4.06 4.55
C VAL A 287 -1.07 -3.63 5.10
N GLY A 288 -2.08 -4.50 5.08
CA GLY A 288 -3.38 -4.19 5.65
C GLY A 288 -3.30 -4.06 7.19
N ARG A 289 -4.04 -3.11 7.76
CA ARG A 289 -4.02 -2.85 9.22
C ARG A 289 -4.37 -4.07 10.08
N ASN A 290 -5.05 -5.08 9.52
CA ASN A 290 -5.41 -6.32 10.20
C ASN A 290 -4.39 -7.43 9.98
N ALA A 291 -3.37 -7.24 9.13
CA ALA A 291 -2.41 -8.29 8.79
C ALA A 291 -1.64 -8.80 10.02
N PHE A 292 -1.41 -7.93 11.01
CA PHE A 292 -0.73 -8.24 12.28
C PHE A 292 -1.64 -8.00 13.48
N ALA A 293 -2.96 -8.12 13.31
CA ALA A 293 -3.93 -7.92 14.39
C ALA A 293 -4.60 -9.24 14.76
N HIS A 294 -4.53 -9.62 16.05
CA HIS A 294 -5.13 -10.82 16.57
C HIS A 294 -6.32 -10.50 17.47
N SER A 295 -7.51 -11.01 17.11
CA SER A 295 -8.75 -10.82 17.89
C SER A 295 -9.28 -12.11 18.53
N SER A 296 -8.84 -13.29 18.06
CA SER A 296 -9.23 -14.58 18.62
C SER A 296 -8.41 -14.91 19.86
N GLY A 297 -9.05 -15.28 20.97
CA GLY A 297 -8.38 -15.61 22.21
C GLY A 297 -7.36 -16.76 22.09
N ILE A 298 -7.62 -17.75 21.24
CA ILE A 298 -6.68 -18.85 20.96
C ILE A 298 -5.43 -18.33 20.25
N HIS A 299 -5.59 -17.45 19.26
CA HIS A 299 -4.46 -16.84 18.55
C HIS A 299 -3.67 -15.91 19.47
N GLN A 300 -4.34 -15.08 20.26
CA GLN A 300 -3.71 -14.17 21.23
C GLN A 300 -2.86 -14.95 22.25
N ASP A 301 -3.40 -16.01 22.83
CA ASP A 301 -2.65 -16.87 23.76
C ASP A 301 -1.43 -17.53 23.09
N GLY A 302 -1.58 -17.98 21.84
CA GLY A 302 -0.50 -18.57 21.07
C GLY A 302 0.62 -17.56 20.79
N VAL A 303 0.29 -16.39 20.28
CA VAL A 303 1.26 -15.31 19.96
C VAL A 303 2.00 -14.84 21.23
N LEU A 304 1.29 -14.68 22.35
CA LEU A 304 1.90 -14.31 23.64
C LEU A 304 2.89 -15.34 24.16
N LYS A 305 2.66 -16.64 23.90
CA LYS A 305 3.58 -17.71 24.26
C LYS A 305 4.78 -17.78 23.31
N HIS A 306 4.49 -17.74 22.01
CA HIS A 306 5.51 -17.76 20.98
C HIS A 306 4.93 -17.20 19.66
N ARG A 307 5.47 -16.07 19.19
CA ARG A 307 4.98 -15.33 18.02
C ARG A 307 4.76 -16.24 16.79
N GLN A 308 5.73 -17.09 16.48
CA GLN A 308 5.69 -17.98 15.31
C GLN A 308 4.56 -19.03 15.32
N THR A 309 3.76 -19.12 16.39
CA THR A 309 2.58 -19.99 16.40
C THR A 309 1.50 -19.55 15.41
N TYR A 310 1.45 -18.23 15.11
CA TYR A 310 0.46 -17.63 14.21
C TYR A 310 1.01 -16.52 13.32
N GLU A 311 2.27 -16.12 13.47
CA GLU A 311 2.92 -15.11 12.65
C GLU A 311 4.12 -15.70 11.91
N ILE A 312 4.10 -15.64 10.58
CA ILE A 312 5.19 -16.08 9.69
C ILE A 312 6.13 -14.93 9.31
N ILE A 313 5.74 -13.70 9.58
CA ILE A 313 6.48 -12.46 9.29
C ILE A 313 6.60 -11.67 10.59
N ASP A 314 7.80 -11.16 10.89
CA ASP A 314 7.96 -10.17 11.95
C ASP A 314 7.49 -8.80 11.43
N PRO A 315 6.59 -8.08 12.14
CA PRO A 315 6.19 -6.72 11.74
C PRO A 315 7.37 -5.79 11.48
N GLN A 316 8.46 -5.92 12.22
CA GLN A 316 9.68 -5.12 12.01
C GLN A 316 10.31 -5.36 10.64
N ASP A 317 10.13 -6.52 10.04
CA ASP A 317 10.64 -6.83 8.70
C ASP A 317 10.02 -5.96 7.60
N ILE A 318 8.85 -5.37 7.86
CA ILE A 318 8.14 -4.48 6.94
C ILE A 318 8.05 -3.03 7.45
N GLY A 319 8.74 -2.71 8.55
CA GLY A 319 8.79 -1.37 9.13
C GLY A 319 7.65 -1.02 10.09
N LEU A 320 6.98 -2.03 10.65
CA LEU A 320 6.03 -1.87 11.76
C LEU A 320 6.72 -2.16 13.09
N ASN A 321 6.35 -1.45 14.17
CA ASN A 321 7.00 -1.61 15.45
C ASN A 321 6.55 -2.90 16.17
N GLU A 322 5.25 -3.19 16.19
CA GLU A 322 4.67 -4.32 16.93
C GLU A 322 3.37 -4.85 16.29
N SER A 323 3.01 -6.08 16.64
CA SER A 323 1.69 -6.65 16.36
C SER A 323 0.65 -6.11 17.34
N VAL A 324 -0.57 -5.91 16.87
CA VAL A 324 -1.66 -5.37 17.69
C VAL A 324 -2.53 -6.51 18.25
N ILE A 325 -2.60 -6.61 19.59
CA ILE A 325 -3.58 -7.46 20.26
C ILE A 325 -4.84 -6.64 20.46
N ALA A 326 -5.81 -6.79 19.56
CA ALA A 326 -7.09 -6.12 19.64
C ALA A 326 -8.00 -6.82 20.66
N LEU A 327 -8.38 -6.12 21.73
CA LEU A 327 -9.30 -6.66 22.73
C LEU A 327 -10.76 -6.55 22.24
N THR A 328 -11.41 -7.69 22.15
CA THR A 328 -12.79 -7.85 21.67
C THR A 328 -13.55 -8.87 22.55
N ALA A 329 -14.84 -9.08 22.30
CA ALA A 329 -15.62 -10.13 22.96
C ALA A 329 -15.07 -11.56 22.78
N ARG A 330 -14.13 -11.74 21.83
CA ARG A 330 -13.48 -13.03 21.57
C ARG A 330 -12.11 -13.17 22.26
N SER A 331 -11.63 -12.13 22.94
CA SER A 331 -10.35 -12.15 23.64
C SER A 331 -10.43 -13.00 24.89
N GLY A 332 -9.42 -13.84 25.07
CA GLY A 332 -9.27 -14.68 26.26
C GLY A 332 -8.67 -13.93 27.46
N ARG A 333 -8.65 -14.63 28.63
CA ARG A 333 -8.03 -14.08 29.84
C ARG A 333 -6.57 -13.69 29.66
N ALA A 334 -5.79 -14.48 28.89
CA ALA A 334 -4.37 -14.20 28.67
C ALA A 334 -4.14 -12.81 28.01
N ALA A 335 -4.95 -12.45 27.01
CA ALA A 335 -4.86 -11.14 26.36
C ALA A 335 -5.24 -9.99 27.31
N LEU A 336 -6.28 -10.19 28.15
CA LEU A 336 -6.67 -9.22 29.15
C LEU A 336 -5.57 -9.02 30.21
N VAL A 337 -5.01 -10.11 30.74
CA VAL A 337 -3.88 -10.06 31.69
C VAL A 337 -2.71 -9.32 31.11
N HIS A 338 -2.26 -9.73 29.93
CA HIS A 338 -1.13 -9.09 29.25
C HIS A 338 -1.33 -7.57 29.08
N ARG A 339 -2.54 -7.13 28.68
CA ARG A 339 -2.82 -5.71 28.51
C ARG A 339 -2.88 -4.97 29.84
N LEU A 340 -3.42 -5.60 30.89
CA LEU A 340 -3.44 -5.04 32.23
C LEU A 340 -2.04 -4.92 32.82
N GLU A 341 -1.17 -5.93 32.63
CA GLU A 341 0.25 -5.88 33.04
C GLU A 341 0.99 -4.74 32.36
N LEU A 342 0.78 -4.52 31.05
CA LEU A 342 1.34 -3.36 30.34
C LEU A 342 0.85 -2.02 30.89
N LEU A 343 -0.36 -1.99 31.45
CA LEU A 343 -0.92 -0.82 32.13
C LEU A 343 -0.46 -0.69 33.59
N GLY A 344 0.32 -1.68 34.10
CA GLY A 344 0.87 -1.71 35.45
C GLY A 344 -0.07 -2.29 36.51
N TYR A 345 -1.00 -3.17 36.11
CA TYR A 345 -1.90 -3.88 37.01
C TYR A 345 -1.55 -5.35 37.07
N ASP A 346 -1.29 -5.83 38.28
CA ASP A 346 -1.14 -7.25 38.60
C ASP A 346 -2.33 -7.68 39.46
N LEU A 347 -3.25 -8.45 38.89
CA LEU A 347 -4.50 -8.84 39.53
C LEU A 347 -4.38 -10.26 40.12
N THR A 348 -4.95 -10.45 41.30
CA THR A 348 -5.15 -11.80 41.85
C THR A 348 -6.09 -12.62 40.95
N PRO A 349 -6.08 -13.95 41.02
CA PRO A 349 -6.98 -14.79 40.23
C PRO A 349 -8.47 -14.45 40.41
N GLU A 350 -8.88 -14.07 41.62
CA GLU A 350 -10.25 -13.66 41.95
C GLU A 350 -10.61 -12.34 41.32
N GLU A 351 -9.74 -11.33 41.41
CA GLU A 351 -9.90 -10.02 40.79
C GLU A 351 -9.93 -10.14 39.27
N LEU A 352 -9.05 -10.96 38.69
CA LEU A 352 -9.02 -11.22 37.25
C LEU A 352 -10.35 -11.83 36.78
N ASN A 353 -10.90 -12.82 37.45
CA ASN A 353 -12.17 -13.40 37.05
C ASN A 353 -13.31 -12.38 37.09
N ALA A 354 -13.40 -11.59 38.16
CA ALA A 354 -14.41 -10.53 38.27
C ALA A 354 -14.24 -9.43 37.20
N THR A 355 -12.99 -9.07 36.86
CA THR A 355 -12.69 -8.08 35.81
C THR A 355 -12.98 -8.65 34.43
N TYR A 356 -12.71 -9.94 34.20
CA TYR A 356 -12.98 -10.61 32.93
C TYR A 356 -14.48 -10.70 32.64
N ASP A 357 -15.32 -11.00 33.62
CA ASP A 357 -16.77 -11.02 33.45
C ASP A 357 -17.31 -9.62 33.06
N LYS A 358 -16.81 -8.57 33.70
CA LYS A 358 -17.14 -7.19 33.34
C LYS A 358 -16.63 -6.80 31.95
N PHE A 359 -15.43 -7.26 31.60
CA PHE A 359 -14.82 -7.08 30.28
C PHE A 359 -15.70 -7.69 29.18
N LEU A 360 -16.14 -8.93 29.34
CA LEU A 360 -17.03 -9.58 28.36
C LEU A 360 -18.35 -8.82 28.20
N ALA A 361 -18.98 -8.42 29.30
CA ALA A 361 -20.22 -7.63 29.28
C ALA A 361 -20.05 -6.27 28.55
N LEU A 362 -18.88 -5.65 28.66
CA LEU A 362 -18.55 -4.44 27.95
C LEU A 362 -18.27 -4.72 26.45
N ALA A 363 -17.49 -5.76 26.17
CA ALA A 363 -17.09 -6.13 24.80
C ALA A 363 -18.27 -6.61 23.93
N ASP A 364 -19.34 -7.14 24.53
CA ASP A 364 -20.58 -7.46 23.82
C ASP A 364 -21.31 -6.19 23.31
N ARG A 365 -21.04 -5.04 23.93
CA ARG A 365 -21.66 -3.75 23.58
C ARG A 365 -20.76 -2.83 22.78
N LYS A 366 -19.45 -3.05 22.85
CA LYS A 366 -18.42 -2.21 22.23
C LYS A 366 -17.51 -3.07 21.35
N LYS A 367 -17.34 -2.71 20.07
CA LYS A 367 -16.55 -3.51 19.10
C LYS A 367 -15.08 -3.64 19.43
N GLU A 368 -14.49 -2.62 20.01
CA GLU A 368 -13.08 -2.57 20.42
C GLU A 368 -12.98 -2.03 21.84
N ILE A 369 -12.17 -2.68 22.66
CA ILE A 369 -11.93 -2.30 24.06
C ILE A 369 -10.56 -1.63 24.12
N HIS A 370 -10.51 -0.42 24.61
CA HIS A 370 -9.28 0.36 24.77
C HIS A 370 -8.80 0.39 26.21
N ASP A 371 -7.57 0.86 26.43
CA ASP A 371 -6.95 0.94 27.75
C ASP A 371 -7.81 1.68 28.78
N TYR A 372 -8.45 2.77 28.35
CA TYR A 372 -9.37 3.53 29.20
C TYR A 372 -10.53 2.68 29.73
N ASP A 373 -11.08 1.81 28.90
CA ASP A 373 -12.14 0.88 29.32
C ASP A 373 -11.63 -0.09 30.39
N LEU A 374 -10.39 -0.58 30.21
CA LEU A 374 -9.76 -1.48 31.18
C LEU A 374 -9.52 -0.81 32.52
N LEU A 375 -9.04 0.43 32.52
CA LEU A 375 -8.86 1.23 33.75
C LEU A 375 -10.19 1.39 34.49
N TYR A 376 -11.29 1.61 33.76
CA TYR A 376 -12.62 1.65 34.35
C TYR A 376 -13.03 0.30 35.00
N LEU A 377 -12.72 -0.81 34.31
CA LEU A 377 -13.06 -2.15 34.79
C LEU A 377 -12.31 -2.54 36.07
N VAL A 378 -11.05 -2.12 36.22
CA VAL A 378 -10.24 -2.36 37.43
C VAL A 378 -10.54 -1.36 38.55
N GLY A 379 -11.41 -0.35 38.32
CA GLY A 379 -11.87 0.57 39.37
C GLY A 379 -10.90 1.71 39.69
N ASP A 380 -9.91 2.01 38.79
CA ASP A 380 -8.97 3.10 38.99
C ASP A 380 -9.62 4.48 38.62
N ILE A 381 -10.55 4.92 39.44
CA ILE A 381 -11.32 6.14 39.23
C ILE A 381 -10.41 7.39 39.24
N ASP A 382 -9.34 7.40 40.03
CA ASP A 382 -8.45 8.55 40.12
C ASP A 382 -7.58 8.71 38.87
N ARG A 383 -7.13 7.60 38.28
CA ARG A 383 -6.40 7.59 37.00
C ARG A 383 -7.32 7.95 35.85
N ILE A 384 -8.58 7.50 35.87
CA ILE A 384 -9.62 7.87 34.90
C ILE A 384 -9.92 9.36 34.97
N ARG A 385 -10.10 9.94 36.17
CA ARG A 385 -10.35 11.37 36.32
C ARG A 385 -9.19 12.26 35.83
N LYS A 386 -7.95 11.82 36.04
CA LYS A 386 -6.76 12.53 35.55
C LYS A 386 -6.60 12.44 34.04
N GLN A 387 -7.13 11.41 33.41
CA GLN A 387 -7.01 11.13 31.97
C GLN A 387 -8.26 11.51 31.17
N SER A 388 -9.39 11.85 31.82
CA SER A 388 -10.65 12.14 31.13
C SER A 388 -10.63 13.50 30.44
N ILE A 389 -10.44 13.52 29.14
CA ILE A 389 -10.74 14.66 28.27
C ILE A 389 -12.17 14.49 27.76
N ALA A 390 -13.06 15.43 28.07
CA ALA A 390 -14.44 15.41 27.60
C ALA A 390 -14.81 16.70 26.89
N LEU A 391 -15.52 16.58 25.77
CA LEU A 391 -16.07 17.69 25.03
C LEU A 391 -17.27 18.27 25.81
N LYS A 392 -17.20 19.56 26.22
CA LYS A 392 -18.27 20.28 26.87
C LYS A 392 -19.02 21.20 25.93
N PHE A 393 -18.28 21.85 25.06
CA PHE A 393 -18.87 22.78 24.10
C PHE A 393 -18.07 22.76 22.81
N LEU A 394 -18.80 22.81 21.71
CA LEU A 394 -18.26 22.91 20.35
C LEU A 394 -19.16 23.88 19.58
N GLN A 395 -18.55 24.94 19.08
CA GLN A 395 -19.18 25.80 18.07
C GLN A 395 -18.21 25.99 16.92
N VAL A 396 -18.69 25.77 15.72
CA VAL A 396 -17.92 25.98 14.49
C VAL A 396 -18.70 26.92 13.57
N THR A 397 -18.02 27.96 13.15
CA THR A 397 -18.56 28.92 12.17
C THR A 397 -17.85 28.69 10.86
N THR A 398 -18.59 28.42 9.79
CA THR A 398 -18.10 28.20 8.43
C THR A 398 -18.87 29.08 7.45
N GLY A 399 -18.33 29.30 6.26
CA GLY A 399 -18.96 30.06 5.21
C GLY A 399 -17.91 30.68 4.27
N THR A 400 -18.15 31.90 3.82
CA THR A 400 -17.20 32.66 2.97
C THR A 400 -16.01 33.25 3.74
N LEU A 401 -16.06 33.17 5.07
CA LEU A 401 -14.98 33.57 5.97
C LEU A 401 -14.14 32.35 6.40
N VAL A 402 -12.97 32.64 7.01
CA VAL A 402 -12.09 31.60 7.54
C VAL A 402 -12.84 30.76 8.58
N PRO A 403 -12.91 29.43 8.44
CA PRO A 403 -13.53 28.57 9.43
C PRO A 403 -12.93 28.78 10.82
N THR A 404 -13.79 28.97 11.83
CA THR A 404 -13.39 29.24 13.21
C THR A 404 -14.11 28.28 14.14
N ALA A 405 -13.40 27.67 15.07
CA ALA A 405 -13.97 26.80 16.10
C ALA A 405 -13.68 27.31 17.49
N THR A 406 -14.72 27.28 18.34
CA THR A 406 -14.61 27.45 19.80
C THR A 406 -14.84 26.09 20.44
N VAL A 407 -13.89 25.62 21.22
CA VAL A 407 -13.93 24.32 21.89
C VAL A 407 -13.75 24.53 23.39
N VAL A 408 -14.62 23.91 24.21
CA VAL A 408 -14.43 23.78 25.66
C VAL A 408 -14.23 22.30 25.98
N LEU A 409 -13.06 21.97 26.53
CA LEU A 409 -12.74 20.65 27.05
C LEU A 409 -12.75 20.65 28.57
N LYS A 410 -13.23 19.54 29.12
CA LYS A 410 -13.11 19.22 30.54
C LYS A 410 -11.93 18.27 30.74
N PHE A 411 -10.99 18.66 31.61
CA PHE A 411 -9.85 17.86 32.06
C PHE A 411 -10.05 17.56 33.56
N GLY A 412 -10.49 16.33 33.88
CA GLY A 412 -10.89 16.05 35.29
C GLY A 412 -11.98 16.99 35.78
N ASP A 413 -11.66 17.86 36.74
CA ASP A 413 -12.60 18.83 37.30
C ASP A 413 -12.47 20.26 36.73
N HIS A 414 -11.55 20.48 35.78
CA HIS A 414 -11.30 21.81 35.18
C HIS A 414 -11.86 21.88 33.77
N GLU A 415 -12.30 23.08 33.39
CA GLU A 415 -12.74 23.37 32.02
C GLU A 415 -11.80 24.41 31.40
N ARG A 416 -11.41 24.15 30.17
CA ARG A 416 -10.55 25.03 29.37
C ARG A 416 -11.19 25.29 28.01
N MET A 417 -11.15 26.57 27.63
CA MET A 417 -11.65 27.02 26.33
C MET A 417 -10.51 27.41 25.41
N SER A 418 -10.64 27.11 24.16
CA SER A 418 -9.73 27.56 23.10
C SER A 418 -10.49 27.88 21.83
N ILE A 419 -9.92 28.82 21.08
CA ILE A 419 -10.42 29.25 19.77
C ILE A 419 -9.29 29.10 18.75
N ALA A 420 -9.64 28.57 17.58
CA ALA A 420 -8.72 28.49 16.47
C ALA A 420 -9.44 28.62 15.13
N THR A 421 -8.68 28.99 14.13
CA THR A 421 -9.06 28.97 12.72
C THR A 421 -8.44 27.76 12.03
N GLY A 422 -8.98 27.35 10.88
CA GLY A 422 -8.46 26.25 10.08
C GLY A 422 -8.92 26.33 8.63
N ASN A 423 -8.44 25.39 7.81
CA ASN A 423 -8.82 25.29 6.39
C ASN A 423 -10.25 24.74 6.19
N GLY A 424 -10.83 24.18 7.24
CA GLY A 424 -12.18 23.64 7.27
C GLY A 424 -12.71 23.52 8.70
N PRO A 425 -14.00 23.13 8.89
CA PRO A 425 -14.64 23.03 10.22
C PRO A 425 -13.91 22.06 11.16
N VAL A 426 -13.50 20.91 10.66
CA VAL A 426 -12.77 19.89 11.44
C VAL A 426 -11.38 20.37 11.78
N ASP A 427 -10.64 20.94 10.82
CA ASP A 427 -9.29 21.47 11.05
C ASP A 427 -9.28 22.61 12.07
N ALA A 428 -10.24 23.51 12.01
CA ALA A 428 -10.40 24.56 13.02
C ALA A 428 -10.62 23.98 14.43
N ALA A 429 -11.49 22.98 14.57
CA ALA A 429 -11.77 22.34 15.84
C ALA A 429 -10.57 21.55 16.39
N VAL A 430 -9.89 20.75 15.54
CA VAL A 430 -8.67 20.03 15.90
C VAL A 430 -7.56 21.00 16.29
N SER A 431 -7.40 22.11 15.57
CA SER A 431 -6.44 23.17 15.91
C SER A 431 -6.74 23.82 17.27
N ALA A 432 -8.02 24.02 17.61
CA ALA A 432 -8.40 24.52 18.92
C ALA A 432 -8.06 23.51 20.04
N ILE A 433 -8.31 22.22 19.81
CA ILE A 433 -7.98 21.16 20.77
C ILE A 433 -6.46 21.04 20.98
N LYS A 434 -5.66 21.09 19.92
CA LYS A 434 -4.19 21.03 19.98
C LYS A 434 -3.57 22.13 20.86
N LYS A 435 -4.23 23.27 20.99
CA LYS A 435 -3.78 24.34 21.90
C LYS A 435 -3.98 24.02 23.38
N LEU A 436 -4.94 23.16 23.70
CA LEU A 436 -5.30 22.79 25.07
C LEU A 436 -4.50 21.58 25.61
N VAL A 437 -3.87 20.80 24.73
CA VAL A 437 -3.11 19.61 25.11
C VAL A 437 -1.61 19.89 25.15
N ASN A 438 -0.87 19.17 25.99
CA ASN A 438 0.56 19.38 26.21
C ASN A 438 1.46 18.70 25.17
N GLU A 439 0.95 17.78 24.39
CA GLU A 439 1.72 16.99 23.45
C GLU A 439 1.49 17.46 22.01
N ARG A 440 2.52 17.25 21.16
CA ARG A 440 2.38 17.50 19.72
C ARG A 440 1.72 16.30 19.08
N VAL A 441 0.48 16.48 18.68
CA VAL A 441 -0.31 15.45 18.00
C VAL A 441 -0.62 15.86 16.57
N THR A 442 -0.56 14.90 15.66
CA THR A 442 -0.91 15.09 14.26
C THR A 442 -2.06 14.16 13.89
N LEU A 443 -3.10 14.71 13.27
CA LEU A 443 -4.15 13.94 12.63
C LEU A 443 -3.59 13.49 11.28
N SER A 444 -3.24 12.19 11.16
CA SER A 444 -2.59 11.63 9.95
C SER A 444 -3.57 10.98 9.00
N GLU A 445 -4.71 10.46 9.51
CA GLU A 445 -5.75 9.89 8.67
C GLU A 445 -7.13 10.31 9.18
N PHE A 446 -8.03 10.58 8.25
CA PHE A 446 -9.41 10.97 8.54
C PHE A 446 -10.35 10.27 7.55
N LEU A 447 -11.18 9.37 8.05
CA LEU A 447 -12.16 8.65 7.26
C LEU A 447 -13.56 8.90 7.82
N MET A 448 -14.48 9.33 6.95
CA MET A 448 -15.88 9.51 7.30
C MET A 448 -16.77 8.64 6.40
N GLN A 449 -17.70 7.90 7.01
CA GLN A 449 -18.64 7.04 6.32
C GLN A 449 -20.06 7.33 6.79
N ALA A 450 -20.99 7.52 5.85
CA ALA A 450 -22.41 7.52 6.13
C ALA A 450 -22.90 6.06 6.29
N VAL A 451 -23.83 5.84 7.22
CA VAL A 451 -24.32 4.48 7.54
C VAL A 451 -25.57 4.10 6.75
N THR A 452 -26.43 5.07 6.41
CA THR A 452 -27.68 4.89 5.69
C THR A 452 -27.85 5.96 4.61
N ARG A 453 -29.04 6.10 4.03
CA ARG A 453 -29.35 7.10 3.00
C ARG A 453 -30.35 8.11 3.55
N GLY A 454 -29.91 9.33 3.85
CA GLY A 454 -30.78 10.40 4.33
C GLY A 454 -30.00 11.60 4.83
N SER A 455 -30.66 12.73 5.06
CA SER A 455 -30.04 13.96 5.55
C SER A 455 -29.83 13.98 7.07
N ASP A 456 -30.45 13.05 7.79
CA ASP A 456 -30.38 12.84 9.24
C ASP A 456 -29.57 11.60 9.63
N ASP A 457 -28.73 11.14 8.70
CA ASP A 457 -27.92 9.96 8.87
C ASP A 457 -26.80 10.13 9.90
N VAL A 458 -26.43 9.03 10.54
CA VAL A 458 -25.32 8.99 11.49
C VAL A 458 -24.00 8.87 10.73
N GLY A 459 -23.21 9.94 10.74
CA GLY A 459 -21.83 9.90 10.25
C GLY A 459 -20.93 9.14 11.23
N ARG A 460 -20.25 8.10 10.74
CA ARG A 460 -19.18 7.41 11.45
C ARG A 460 -17.85 8.01 11.04
N VAL A 461 -17.06 8.41 12.02
CA VAL A 461 -15.73 8.97 11.79
C VAL A 461 -14.70 8.08 12.46
N HIS A 462 -13.67 7.75 11.69
CA HIS A 462 -12.46 7.08 12.14
C HIS A 462 -11.29 8.02 11.87
N VAL A 463 -10.41 8.18 12.84
CA VAL A 463 -9.20 9.00 12.74
C VAL A 463 -7.97 8.21 13.15
N GLN A 464 -6.84 8.54 12.53
CA GLN A 464 -5.52 8.13 12.98
C GLN A 464 -4.78 9.35 13.51
N VAL A 465 -4.21 9.23 14.69
CA VAL A 465 -3.49 10.32 15.37
C VAL A 465 -2.08 9.84 15.73
N GLU A 466 -1.10 10.64 15.39
CA GLU A 466 0.31 10.40 15.68
C GLU A 466 0.81 11.32 16.79
N CYS A 467 1.61 10.77 17.71
CA CYS A 467 2.29 11.50 18.78
C CYS A 467 3.68 10.90 19.00
N GLY A 468 4.71 11.55 18.46
CA GLY A 468 6.07 10.99 18.42
C GLY A 468 6.09 9.70 17.59
N GLU A 469 6.56 8.60 18.18
CA GLU A 469 6.57 7.27 17.54
C GLU A 469 5.28 6.47 17.71
N ARG A 470 4.30 7.01 18.42
CA ARG A 470 3.03 6.32 18.70
C ARG A 470 1.95 6.74 17.72
N THR A 471 1.32 5.76 17.10
CA THR A 471 0.14 5.93 16.24
C THR A 471 -1.06 5.26 16.89
N VAL A 472 -2.16 5.97 17.01
CA VAL A 472 -3.40 5.46 17.60
C VAL A 472 -4.59 5.83 16.74
N HIS A 473 -5.67 5.08 16.93
CA HIS A 473 -6.93 5.28 16.23
C HIS A 473 -8.01 5.77 17.21
N GLY A 474 -8.89 6.64 16.72
CA GLY A 474 -10.07 7.08 17.46
C GLY A 474 -11.31 6.93 16.59
N PHE A 475 -12.43 6.70 17.25
CA PHE A 475 -13.70 6.43 16.60
C PHE A 475 -14.85 7.17 17.29
N ALA A 476 -15.78 7.74 16.50
CA ALA A 476 -17.04 8.27 16.99
C ALA A 476 -18.13 8.20 15.93
N ALA A 477 -19.39 8.30 16.38
CA ALA A 477 -20.54 8.33 15.50
C ALA A 477 -21.56 9.37 16.03
N HIS A 478 -21.99 10.27 15.16
CA HIS A 478 -22.97 11.32 15.50
C HIS A 478 -23.68 11.79 14.22
N THR A 479 -24.90 12.32 14.36
CA THR A 479 -25.62 12.97 13.24
C THR A 479 -24.96 14.26 12.80
N ASP A 480 -24.31 15.00 13.71
CA ASP A 480 -23.42 16.11 13.38
C ASP A 480 -22.03 15.54 13.10
N THR A 481 -21.60 15.58 11.84
CA THR A 481 -20.33 15.04 11.37
C THR A 481 -19.13 15.79 11.93
N THR A 482 -19.24 17.10 12.19
CA THR A 482 -18.18 17.90 12.82
C THR A 482 -17.98 17.46 14.27
N ARG A 483 -19.07 17.23 14.99
CA ARG A 483 -19.02 16.71 16.35
C ARG A 483 -18.47 15.29 16.38
N ALA A 484 -18.89 14.41 15.46
CA ALA A 484 -18.34 13.07 15.34
C ALA A 484 -16.81 13.11 15.12
N SER A 485 -16.33 14.02 14.28
CA SER A 485 -14.90 14.20 14.01
C SER A 485 -14.11 14.62 15.24
N VAL A 486 -14.64 15.58 15.97
CA VAL A 486 -14.03 16.06 17.24
C VAL A 486 -14.02 14.96 18.31
N GLU A 487 -15.12 14.24 18.46
CA GLU A 487 -15.20 13.14 19.43
C GLU A 487 -14.29 11.97 19.08
N ALA A 488 -14.12 11.64 17.78
CA ALA A 488 -13.16 10.64 17.31
C ALA A 488 -11.71 11.08 17.62
N PHE A 489 -11.38 12.35 17.37
CA PHE A 489 -10.07 12.88 17.73
C PHE A 489 -9.80 12.86 19.24
N LEU A 490 -10.79 13.22 20.06
CA LEU A 490 -10.68 13.12 21.51
C LEU A 490 -10.57 11.67 22.00
N ASP A 491 -11.21 10.73 21.32
CA ASP A 491 -11.08 9.30 21.63
C ASP A 491 -9.62 8.84 21.40
N ALA A 492 -9.00 9.21 20.30
CA ALA A 492 -7.58 8.97 20.07
C ALA A 492 -6.67 9.61 21.11
N LEU A 493 -6.96 10.86 21.54
CA LEU A 493 -6.19 11.55 22.59
C LEU A 493 -6.29 10.84 23.95
N ARG A 494 -7.44 10.24 24.26
CA ARG A 494 -7.59 9.42 25.48
C ARG A 494 -6.72 8.17 25.41
N VAL A 495 -6.66 7.49 24.26
CA VAL A 495 -5.78 6.33 24.05
C VAL A 495 -4.31 6.71 24.20
N LEU A 496 -3.92 7.90 23.74
CA LEU A 496 -2.55 8.44 23.91
C LEU A 496 -2.23 8.86 25.32
N ASN A 497 -3.22 8.92 26.22
CA ASN A 497 -3.09 9.47 27.58
C ASN A 497 -2.60 10.93 27.60
N VAL A 498 -3.06 11.72 26.66
CA VAL A 498 -2.68 13.12 26.53
C VAL A 498 -3.27 13.93 27.67
N THR A 499 -2.48 14.81 28.24
CA THR A 499 -2.89 15.63 29.39
C THR A 499 -3.08 17.11 29.02
N GLU A 500 -3.66 17.86 29.91
CA GLU A 500 -3.83 19.30 29.78
C GLU A 500 -2.48 20.02 29.65
N ARG A 501 -2.40 21.00 28.76
CA ARG A 501 -1.25 21.88 28.62
C ARG A 501 -1.21 22.88 29.79
N LYS A 502 -0.21 22.76 30.66
CA LYS A 502 0.04 23.75 31.70
C LYS A 502 0.50 25.06 31.06
N GLU A 503 -0.11 26.16 31.41
CA GLU A 503 0.44 27.48 31.09
C GLU A 503 1.80 27.61 31.80
N LYS A 504 2.82 28.07 31.07
CA LYS A 504 4.06 28.49 31.72
C LYS A 504 3.67 29.68 32.60
N GLU A 505 3.85 29.55 33.92
CA GLU A 505 3.87 30.70 34.81
C GLU A 505 4.94 31.64 34.25
N GLU A 506 4.51 32.84 33.80
CA GLU A 506 5.39 33.93 33.42
C GLU A 506 6.04 34.54 34.68
#